data_9f647d5a86712fea90132976ed295e8a
#
_entry.id   9f647d5a86712fea90132976ed295e8a
#
_cell.length_a   1.000
_cell.length_b   1.000
_cell.length_c   1.000
_cell.angle_alpha   90.00
_cell.angle_beta   90.00
_cell.angle_gamma   90.00
#
_symmetry.space_group_name_H-M   'P 1'
#
loop_
_entity.id
_entity.type
_entity.pdbx_description
1 polymer ?
#
loop_
_entity_poly.entity_id
_entity_poly.type
_entity_poly.pdbx_seq_one_letter_code
_entity_poly.pdbx_strand_id
1 'polypeptide(L)'
;MNPIPAPKSLSRTNEAQDVALSLPWKTLVAGHLGRLGTRDDAELQIAYVADLVASARATMASLNPGPFFQEFGNNAWPIFKAYLDAASAQTAAPVTAKYLGKLAAADVFTFDNAFEVFEFVLRVDGGVLGPFGIHP
;
A
#
# COMPACT_ATOMS: atom_id res chain seq x y z
N MET A 1 9.52 -20.43 -11.83
CA MET A 1 8.81 -19.93 -10.61
C MET A 1 7.52 -19.27 -11.08
N ASN A 2 6.36 -19.84 -10.81
CA ASN A 2 5.10 -19.19 -11.17
C ASN A 2 4.96 -17.93 -10.35
N PRO A 3 4.54 -16.79 -10.94
CA PRO A 3 4.26 -15.59 -10.19
C PRO A 3 3.15 -15.90 -9.16
N ILE A 4 3.39 -15.52 -7.91
CA ILE A 4 2.38 -15.61 -6.87
C ILE A 4 1.19 -14.77 -7.35
N PRO A 5 -0.03 -15.33 -7.42
CA PRO A 5 -1.19 -14.56 -7.86
C PRO A 5 -1.39 -13.37 -6.95
N ALA A 6 -1.72 -12.22 -7.55
CA ALA A 6 -2.01 -11.01 -6.80
C ALA A 6 -3.13 -11.27 -5.77
N PRO A 7 -3.03 -10.68 -4.59
CA PRO A 7 -4.00 -10.92 -3.52
C PRO A 7 -5.41 -10.53 -3.94
N LYS A 8 -6.39 -11.37 -3.59
CA LYS A 8 -7.77 -11.29 -4.11
C LYS A 8 -8.50 -9.97 -3.83
N SER A 9 -8.14 -9.19 -2.82
CA SER A 9 -8.82 -7.93 -2.52
C SER A 9 -8.20 -6.74 -3.25
N LEU A 10 -6.88 -6.63 -3.31
CA LEU A 10 -6.21 -5.65 -4.18
C LEU A 10 -6.41 -6.00 -5.66
N SER A 11 -6.45 -7.30 -6.03
CA SER A 11 -6.77 -7.70 -7.38
C SER A 11 -8.18 -7.27 -7.78
N ARG A 12 -9.17 -7.39 -6.90
CA ARG A 12 -10.54 -6.94 -7.18
C ARG A 12 -10.64 -5.42 -7.35
N THR A 13 -9.90 -4.64 -6.58
CA THR A 13 -9.85 -3.19 -6.77
C THR A 13 -9.20 -2.84 -8.11
N ASN A 14 -8.10 -3.49 -8.45
CA ASN A 14 -7.43 -3.30 -9.73
C ASN A 14 -8.30 -3.79 -10.89
N GLU A 15 -8.96 -4.95 -10.75
CA GLU A 15 -9.91 -5.47 -11.76
C GLU A 15 -11.06 -4.49 -12.00
N ALA A 16 -11.63 -3.90 -10.95
CA ALA A 16 -12.70 -2.91 -11.09
C ALA A 16 -12.21 -1.64 -11.80
N GLN A 17 -10.99 -1.20 -11.53
CA GLN A 17 -10.37 -0.05 -12.20
C GLN A 17 -10.05 -0.37 -13.67
N ASP A 18 -9.54 -1.56 -13.96
CA ASP A 18 -9.27 -2.02 -15.33
C ASP A 18 -10.57 -2.11 -16.14
N VAL A 19 -11.63 -2.66 -15.55
CA VAL A 19 -12.96 -2.67 -16.17
C VAL A 19 -13.47 -1.25 -16.41
N ALA A 20 -13.35 -0.35 -15.45
CA ALA A 20 -13.73 1.04 -15.61
C ALA A 20 -12.97 1.71 -16.75
N LEU A 21 -11.65 1.50 -16.85
CA LEU A 21 -10.83 2.05 -17.94
C LEU A 21 -11.13 1.41 -19.31
N SER A 22 -11.65 0.20 -19.36
CA SER A 22 -12.04 -0.47 -20.61
C SER A 22 -13.29 0.15 -21.27
N LEU A 23 -14.09 0.90 -20.49
CA LEU A 23 -15.30 1.52 -21.00
C LEU A 23 -15.01 2.87 -21.69
N PRO A 24 -15.82 3.26 -22.71
CA PRO A 24 -15.56 4.44 -23.53
C PRO A 24 -16.11 5.73 -22.87
N TRP A 25 -15.71 6.04 -21.65
CA TRP A 25 -16.08 7.28 -20.98
C TRP A 25 -15.02 8.39 -21.15
N LYS A 26 -15.42 9.63 -21.00
CA LYS A 26 -14.56 10.82 -21.11
C LYS A 26 -14.40 11.56 -19.78
N THR A 27 -15.37 11.45 -18.89
CA THR A 27 -15.43 12.21 -17.63
C THR A 27 -15.68 11.25 -16.49
N LEU A 28 -14.86 11.35 -15.43
CA LEU A 28 -15.02 10.62 -14.19
C LEU A 28 -15.73 11.52 -13.16
N VAL A 29 -16.85 11.03 -12.63
CA VAL A 29 -17.53 11.63 -11.47
C VAL A 29 -17.14 10.78 -10.25
N ALA A 30 -16.14 11.23 -9.52
CA ALA A 30 -15.69 10.55 -8.30
C ALA A 30 -16.45 11.06 -7.08
N GLY A 31 -16.68 10.19 -6.11
CA GLY A 31 -17.14 10.59 -4.78
C GLY A 31 -16.04 11.39 -4.06
N HIS A 32 -16.43 12.33 -3.20
CA HIS A 32 -15.56 13.11 -2.32
C HIS A 32 -14.65 14.16 -3.00
N LEU A 33 -14.62 14.28 -4.31
CA LEU A 33 -13.85 15.31 -5.02
C LEU A 33 -14.74 16.43 -5.52
N GLY A 34 -14.29 17.67 -5.35
CA GLY A 34 -14.99 18.88 -5.80
C GLY A 34 -14.80 19.19 -7.28
N ARG A 35 -14.18 18.28 -8.07
CA ARG A 35 -13.95 18.44 -9.51
C ARG A 35 -14.26 17.16 -10.29
N LEU A 36 -14.54 17.33 -11.56
CA LEU A 36 -14.61 16.20 -12.49
C LEU A 36 -13.19 15.69 -12.80
N GLY A 37 -13.06 14.37 -12.89
CA GLY A 37 -11.81 13.70 -13.24
C GLY A 37 -11.75 13.34 -14.73
N THR A 38 -10.55 13.00 -15.17
CA THR A 38 -10.23 12.52 -16.51
C THR A 38 -9.75 11.06 -16.45
N ARG A 39 -9.52 10.46 -17.62
CA ARG A 39 -8.88 9.13 -17.69
C ARG A 39 -7.47 9.15 -17.09
N ASP A 40 -6.72 10.23 -17.35
CA ASP A 40 -5.37 10.38 -16.81
C ASP A 40 -5.37 10.39 -15.28
N ASP A 41 -6.39 11.00 -14.65
CA ASP A 41 -6.55 10.96 -13.19
C ASP A 41 -6.76 9.54 -12.68
N ALA A 42 -7.56 8.73 -13.38
CA ALA A 42 -7.79 7.34 -13.03
C ALA A 42 -6.53 6.47 -13.22
N GLU A 43 -5.84 6.65 -14.32
CA GLU A 43 -4.57 5.97 -14.61
C GLU A 43 -3.48 6.33 -13.60
N LEU A 44 -3.41 7.61 -13.20
CA LEU A 44 -2.49 8.08 -12.17
C LEU A 44 -2.78 7.42 -10.81
N GLN A 45 -4.04 7.26 -10.46
CA GLN A 45 -4.43 6.59 -9.22
C GLN A 45 -4.07 5.10 -9.23
N ILE A 46 -4.28 4.42 -10.36
CA ILE A 46 -3.88 3.01 -10.52
C ILE A 46 -2.37 2.86 -10.38
N ALA A 47 -1.60 3.73 -11.04
CA ALA A 47 -0.15 3.73 -10.94
C ALA A 47 0.34 3.98 -9.50
N TYR A 48 -0.30 4.89 -8.78
CA TYR A 48 0.00 5.15 -7.36
C TYR A 48 -0.18 3.91 -6.48
N VAL A 49 -1.30 3.21 -6.62
CA VAL A 49 -1.56 1.98 -5.85
C VAL A 49 -0.55 0.88 -6.22
N ALA A 50 -0.24 0.72 -7.51
CA ALA A 50 0.75 -0.26 -7.97
C ALA A 50 2.15 0.03 -7.39
N ASP A 51 2.56 1.28 -7.35
CA ASP A 51 3.84 1.70 -6.77
C ASP A 51 3.87 1.49 -5.25
N LEU A 52 2.76 1.74 -4.53
CA LEU A 52 2.66 1.43 -3.10
C LEU A 52 2.83 -0.08 -2.85
N VAL A 53 2.17 -0.92 -3.62
CA VAL A 53 2.29 -2.39 -3.48
C VAL A 53 3.72 -2.85 -3.77
N ALA A 54 4.33 -2.33 -4.83
CA ALA A 54 5.72 -2.66 -5.17
C ALA A 54 6.70 -2.22 -4.07
N SER A 55 6.51 -1.00 -3.55
CA SER A 55 7.32 -0.47 -2.45
C SER A 55 7.13 -1.27 -1.16
N ALA A 56 5.89 -1.65 -0.82
CA ALA A 56 5.60 -2.47 0.35
C ALA A 56 6.28 -3.85 0.28
N ARG A 57 6.27 -4.48 -0.89
CA ARG A 57 6.98 -5.76 -1.11
C ARG A 57 8.50 -5.61 -0.98
N ALA A 58 9.06 -4.54 -1.51
CA ALA A 58 10.48 -4.24 -1.36
C ALA A 58 10.86 -3.98 0.11
N THR A 59 10.01 -3.25 0.82
CA THR A 59 10.18 -3.01 2.27
C THR A 59 10.12 -4.31 3.06
N MET A 60 9.14 -5.17 2.80
CA MET A 60 9.02 -6.46 3.48
C MET A 60 10.24 -7.36 3.25
N ALA A 61 10.84 -7.29 2.07
CA ALA A 61 12.05 -8.06 1.75
C ALA A 61 13.33 -7.50 2.39
N SER A 62 13.37 -6.22 2.74
CA SER A 62 14.59 -5.52 3.17
C SER A 62 14.60 -5.05 4.63
N LEU A 63 13.43 -4.82 5.24
CA LEU A 63 13.35 -4.31 6.60
C LEU A 63 13.67 -5.40 7.63
N ASN A 64 14.76 -5.20 8.36
CA ASN A 64 15.19 -6.13 9.40
C ASN A 64 14.40 -5.89 10.70
N PRO A 65 13.69 -6.89 11.23
CA PRO A 65 12.97 -6.75 12.50
C PRO A 65 13.87 -6.82 13.75
N GLY A 66 15.10 -7.28 13.61
CA GLY A 66 16.03 -7.52 14.74
C GLY A 66 16.19 -6.33 15.69
N PRO A 67 16.42 -5.08 15.21
CA PRO A 67 16.58 -3.91 16.07
C PRO A 67 15.39 -3.66 17.00
N PHE A 68 14.17 -3.93 16.56
CA PHE A 68 12.96 -3.74 17.38
C PHE A 68 12.89 -4.74 18.54
N PHE A 69 13.35 -5.98 18.33
CA PHE A 69 13.47 -6.96 19.40
C PHE A 69 14.56 -6.57 20.41
N GLN A 70 15.64 -5.97 19.96
CA GLN A 70 16.68 -5.46 20.84
C GLN A 70 16.19 -4.30 21.71
N GLU A 71 15.39 -3.41 21.16
CA GLU A 71 14.86 -2.24 21.86
C GLU A 71 13.75 -2.58 22.87
N PHE A 72 12.81 -3.45 22.47
CA PHE A 72 11.61 -3.75 23.26
C PHE A 72 11.60 -5.11 23.95
N GLY A 73 12.63 -5.93 23.76
CA GLY A 73 12.75 -7.24 24.38
C GLY A 73 11.64 -8.20 23.96
N ASN A 74 10.91 -8.74 24.92
CA ASN A 74 9.80 -9.68 24.68
C ASN A 74 8.42 -9.01 24.62
N ASN A 75 8.34 -7.69 24.60
CA ASN A 75 7.06 -6.99 24.51
C ASN A 75 6.59 -6.92 23.05
N ALA A 76 5.70 -7.83 22.68
CA ALA A 76 5.24 -8.01 21.30
C ALA A 76 4.55 -6.77 20.73
N TRP A 77 3.77 -6.04 21.50
CA TRP A 77 2.98 -4.93 21.00
C TRP A 77 3.81 -3.73 20.54
N PRO A 78 4.76 -3.19 21.34
CA PRO A 78 5.61 -2.11 20.86
C PRO A 78 6.55 -2.55 19.73
N ILE A 79 7.04 -3.81 19.73
CA ILE A 79 7.82 -4.33 18.59
C ILE A 79 6.99 -4.25 17.32
N PHE A 80 5.78 -4.78 17.33
CA PHE A 80 4.90 -4.81 16.17
C PHE A 80 4.55 -3.39 15.69
N LYS A 81 4.20 -2.50 16.61
CA LYS A 81 3.88 -1.10 16.28
C LYS A 81 5.07 -0.37 15.65
N ALA A 82 6.25 -0.46 16.27
CA ALA A 82 7.46 0.18 15.78
C ALA A 82 7.89 -0.39 14.42
N TYR A 83 7.78 -1.68 14.22
CA TYR A 83 8.04 -2.33 12.94
C TYR A 83 7.08 -1.83 11.85
N LEU A 84 5.77 -1.76 12.12
CA LEU A 84 4.79 -1.27 11.17
C LEU A 84 5.00 0.21 10.83
N ASP A 85 5.35 1.05 11.82
CA ASP A 85 5.64 2.46 11.57
C ASP A 85 6.87 2.63 10.67
N ALA A 86 7.94 1.89 10.96
CA ALA A 86 9.15 1.91 10.15
C ALA A 86 8.89 1.37 8.73
N ALA A 87 8.11 0.31 8.61
CA ALA A 87 7.72 -0.26 7.33
C ALA A 87 6.87 0.72 6.51
N SER A 88 5.93 1.41 7.15
CA SER A 88 5.09 2.41 6.50
C SER A 88 5.92 3.60 6.02
N ALA A 89 6.85 4.09 6.84
CA ALA A 89 7.76 5.16 6.46
C ALA A 89 8.65 4.77 5.27
N GLN A 90 9.24 3.58 5.31
CA GLN A 90 10.09 3.08 4.23
C GLN A 90 9.31 2.84 2.93
N THR A 91 8.08 2.34 3.04
CA THR A 91 7.18 2.14 1.90
C THR A 91 6.74 3.47 1.30
N ALA A 92 6.36 4.44 2.15
CA ALA A 92 5.83 5.72 1.71
C ALA A 92 6.86 6.62 1.04
N ALA A 93 8.10 6.63 1.51
CA ALA A 93 9.11 7.62 1.09
C ALA A 93 9.30 7.73 -0.43
N PRO A 94 9.57 6.65 -1.19
CA PRO A 94 9.77 6.74 -2.63
C PRO A 94 8.48 7.10 -3.36
N VAL A 95 7.33 6.65 -2.86
CA VAL A 95 6.03 6.92 -3.48
C VAL A 95 5.64 8.38 -3.26
N THR A 96 5.79 8.91 -2.05
CA THR A 96 5.57 10.32 -1.77
C THR A 96 6.41 11.20 -2.70
N ALA A 97 7.70 10.91 -2.82
CA ALA A 97 8.60 11.68 -3.68
C ALA A 97 8.16 11.67 -5.16
N LYS A 98 7.67 10.53 -5.66
CA LYS A 98 7.20 10.38 -7.05
C LYS A 98 5.89 11.12 -7.32
N TYR A 99 4.98 11.15 -6.34
CA TYR A 99 3.62 11.68 -6.53
C TYR A 99 3.39 13.06 -5.93
N LEU A 100 4.37 13.62 -5.23
CA LEU A 100 4.31 15.00 -4.76
C LEU A 100 4.10 15.96 -5.95
N GLY A 101 3.09 16.81 -5.83
CA GLY A 101 2.68 17.71 -6.90
C GLY A 101 1.87 17.10 -8.05
N LYS A 102 1.64 15.77 -8.03
CA LYS A 102 0.77 15.07 -9.00
C LYS A 102 -0.55 14.66 -8.37
N LEU A 103 -0.53 14.19 -7.14
CA LEU A 103 -1.70 13.86 -6.35
C LEU A 103 -1.88 14.86 -5.21
N ALA A 104 -3.12 15.24 -4.95
CA ALA A 104 -3.45 16.10 -3.83
C ALA A 104 -3.07 15.43 -2.51
N ALA A 105 -2.40 16.18 -1.63
CA ALA A 105 -2.00 15.76 -0.29
C ALA A 105 -1.20 14.42 -0.24
N ALA A 106 -0.38 14.16 -1.26
CA ALA A 106 0.47 12.98 -1.29
C ALA A 106 1.45 12.94 -0.11
N ASP A 107 1.93 14.09 0.34
CA ASP A 107 2.79 14.24 1.53
C ASP A 107 2.06 14.01 2.87
N VAL A 108 0.73 14.11 2.85
CA VAL A 108 -0.11 13.92 4.05
C VAL A 108 -0.57 12.47 4.19
N PHE A 109 -1.11 11.88 3.13
CA PHE A 109 -1.81 10.60 3.22
C PHE A 109 -1.02 9.39 2.75
N THR A 110 0.13 9.57 2.07
CA THR A 110 0.87 8.41 1.56
C THR A 110 1.39 7.51 2.68
N PHE A 111 1.72 8.04 3.85
CA PHE A 111 2.11 7.23 5.00
C PHE A 111 0.99 6.29 5.46
N ASP A 112 -0.23 6.81 5.61
CA ASP A 112 -1.39 6.02 6.03
C ASP A 112 -1.76 4.97 4.97
N ASN A 113 -1.74 5.37 3.70
CA ASN A 113 -1.95 4.45 2.58
C ASN A 113 -0.87 3.37 2.52
N ALA A 114 0.38 3.71 2.82
CA ALA A 114 1.49 2.76 2.88
C ALA A 114 1.32 1.77 4.04
N PHE A 115 0.85 2.24 5.19
CA PHE A 115 0.52 1.39 6.33
C PHE A 115 -0.52 0.32 5.95
N GLU A 116 -1.63 0.73 5.37
CA GLU A 116 -2.71 -0.17 4.94
C GLU A 116 -2.22 -1.19 3.89
N VAL A 117 -1.48 -0.71 2.89
CA VAL A 117 -0.97 -1.59 1.82
C VAL A 117 0.10 -2.54 2.37
N PHE A 118 1.00 -2.07 3.24
CA PHE A 118 2.02 -2.91 3.84
C PHE A 118 1.40 -3.98 4.74
N GLU A 119 0.43 -3.63 5.58
CA GLU A 119 -0.30 -4.60 6.39
C GLU A 119 -0.99 -5.65 5.53
N PHE A 120 -1.60 -5.21 4.43
CA PHE A 120 -2.23 -6.11 3.49
C PHE A 120 -1.22 -7.08 2.84
N VAL A 121 -0.09 -6.58 2.32
CA VAL A 121 0.98 -7.40 1.74
C VAL A 121 1.54 -8.36 2.79
N LEU A 122 1.77 -7.90 4.01
CA LEU A 122 2.27 -8.72 5.11
C LEU A 122 1.29 -9.84 5.46
N ARG A 123 0.02 -9.53 5.63
CA ARG A 123 -1.01 -10.47 6.11
C ARG A 123 -1.49 -11.43 5.03
N VAL A 124 -1.73 -10.93 3.83
CA VAL A 124 -2.33 -11.71 2.75
C VAL A 124 -1.27 -12.39 1.90
N ASP A 125 -0.30 -11.65 1.40
CA ASP A 125 0.76 -12.20 0.56
C ASP A 125 1.79 -12.99 1.39
N GLY A 126 2.14 -12.49 2.57
CA GLY A 126 3.10 -13.11 3.47
C GLY A 126 2.52 -14.20 4.36
N GLY A 127 1.20 -14.38 4.39
CA GLY A 127 0.52 -15.36 5.23
C GLY A 127 0.57 -15.04 6.73
N VAL A 128 0.91 -13.81 7.11
CA VAL A 128 0.97 -13.36 8.51
C VAL A 128 -0.38 -12.73 8.86
N LEU A 129 -1.27 -13.51 9.48
CA LEU A 129 -2.64 -13.10 9.77
C LEU A 129 -2.82 -12.31 11.10
N GLY A 130 -1.75 -12.03 11.80
CA GLY A 130 -1.79 -11.29 13.05
C GLY A 130 -0.39 -10.95 13.55
N PRO A 131 -0.26 -10.31 14.72
CA PRO A 131 1.04 -10.03 15.30
C PRO A 131 1.84 -11.33 15.42
N PHE A 132 2.99 -11.38 14.73
CA PHE A 132 3.92 -12.52 14.78
C PHE A 132 3.32 -13.88 14.38
N GLY A 133 2.43 -13.92 13.40
CA GLY A 133 1.88 -15.16 12.86
C GLY A 133 0.81 -15.81 13.71
N ILE A 134 0.19 -15.07 14.63
CA ILE A 134 -1.00 -15.57 15.36
C ILE A 134 -2.13 -15.68 14.34
N HIS A 135 -2.58 -16.92 14.11
CA HIS A 135 -3.79 -17.19 13.33
C HIS A 135 -5.00 -17.02 14.25
N PRO A 136 -6.05 -16.28 13.80
CA PRO A 136 -7.30 -16.20 14.53
C PRO A 136 -8.03 -17.56 14.59
#